data_06c32a11c032fdf7ec935c880daf47ed
#
_entry.id   06c32a11c032fdf7ec935c880daf47ed
#
_cell.length_a   1.000
_cell.length_b   1.000
_cell.length_c   1.000
_cell.angle_alpha   90.00
_cell.angle_beta   90.00
_cell.angle_gamma   90.00
#
_symmetry.space_group_name_H-M   'P 1'
#
loop_
_entity.id
_entity.type
_entity.pdbx_description
1 polymer ?
#
loop_
_entity_poly.entity_id
_entity_poly.type
_entity_poly.pdbx_seq_one_letter_code
_entity_poly.pdbx_strand_id
1 'polypeptide(L)'
;MEELKRTDYAAWKAFVDGRYNEEVDILAFQDTVVRALEFIIARHQGERVAVFCHGGVINVWAAHVLKMVPRLFFEPHYTSIHRFLCARSGERNVVSLNETAHLRS
;
A
#
# COMPACT_ATOMS: atom_id res chain seq x y z
N MET A 1 -7.89 14.34 10.61
CA MET A 1 -8.30 13.34 9.61
C MET A 1 -8.42 13.92 8.22
N GLU A 2 -9.20 14.99 8.06
CA GLU A 2 -9.39 15.61 6.74
C GLU A 2 -8.09 16.16 6.16
N GLU A 3 -7.26 16.77 6.99
CA GLU A 3 -5.98 17.29 6.51
C GLU A 3 -5.03 16.19 6.07
N LEU A 4 -4.98 15.07 6.82
CA LEU A 4 -4.16 13.92 6.44
C LEU A 4 -4.62 13.34 5.12
N LYS A 5 -5.93 13.24 4.91
CA LYS A 5 -6.49 12.75 3.67
C LYS A 5 -6.14 13.64 2.50
N ARG A 6 -6.24 14.94 2.68
CA ARG A 6 -5.90 15.90 1.61
C ARG A 6 -4.42 15.87 1.27
N THR A 7 -3.57 15.80 2.27
CA THR A 7 -2.13 15.72 2.07
C THR A 7 -1.77 14.46 1.31
N ASP A 8 -2.36 13.33 1.70
CA ASP A 8 -2.08 12.06 1.06
C ASP A 8 -2.62 12.02 -0.37
N TYR A 9 -3.82 12.54 -0.58
CA TYR A 9 -4.39 12.62 -1.91
C TYR A 9 -3.55 13.48 -2.85
N ALA A 10 -3.05 14.60 -2.34
CA ALA A 10 -2.18 15.47 -3.14
C ALA A 10 -0.89 14.75 -3.52
N ALA A 11 -0.29 14.01 -2.59
CA ALA A 11 0.90 13.23 -2.85
C ALA A 11 0.62 12.14 -3.89
N TRP A 12 -0.48 11.43 -3.75
CA TRP A 12 -0.91 10.42 -4.71
C TRP A 12 -1.07 11.02 -6.09
N LYS A 13 -1.81 12.11 -6.19
CA LYS A 13 -2.06 12.76 -7.45
C LYS A 13 -0.78 13.24 -8.10
N ALA A 14 0.14 13.75 -7.31
CA ALA A 14 1.42 14.21 -7.81
C ALA A 14 2.24 13.06 -8.38
N PHE A 15 2.23 11.89 -7.72
CA PHE A 15 2.86 10.69 -8.27
C PHE A 15 2.24 10.29 -9.60
N VAL A 16 0.91 10.25 -9.65
CA VAL A 16 0.18 9.90 -10.87
C VAL A 16 0.53 10.87 -12.00
N ASP A 17 0.62 12.16 -11.69
CA ASP A 17 0.94 13.20 -12.66
C ASP A 17 2.44 13.25 -13.00
N GLY A 18 3.26 12.49 -12.29
CA GLY A 18 4.70 12.47 -12.50
C GLY A 18 5.44 13.68 -11.95
N ARG A 19 4.78 14.49 -11.13
CA ARG A 19 5.35 15.73 -10.62
C ARG A 19 6.38 15.55 -9.53
N TYR A 20 6.33 14.41 -8.84
CA TYR A 20 7.24 14.11 -7.74
C TYR A 20 8.46 13.29 -8.15
N ASN A 21 8.58 12.95 -9.41
CA ASN A 21 9.66 12.06 -9.86
C ASN A 21 11.05 12.60 -9.57
N GLU A 22 11.20 13.90 -9.45
CA GLU A 22 12.49 14.52 -9.17
C GLU A 22 12.75 14.69 -7.69
N GLU A 23 11.70 14.73 -6.86
CA GLU A 23 11.82 15.04 -5.44
C GLU A 23 11.58 13.85 -4.54
N VAL A 24 10.82 12.85 -5.01
CA VAL A 24 10.47 11.70 -4.21
C VAL A 24 11.13 10.46 -4.79
N ASP A 25 12.00 9.86 -4.01
CA ASP A 25 12.60 8.59 -4.37
C ASP A 25 11.61 7.48 -4.02
N ILE A 26 10.94 6.97 -5.04
CA ILE A 26 9.92 5.94 -4.85
C ILE A 26 10.52 4.64 -4.31
N LEU A 27 11.78 4.37 -4.63
CA LEU A 27 12.47 3.19 -4.09
C LEU A 27 12.70 3.34 -2.60
N ALA A 28 13.12 4.52 -2.16
CA ALA A 28 13.32 4.80 -0.75
C ALA A 28 11.99 4.77 0.00
N PHE A 29 10.93 5.30 -0.61
CA PHE A 29 9.60 5.25 -0.04
C PHE A 29 9.13 3.80 0.11
N GLN A 30 9.30 3.00 -0.94
CA GLN A 30 8.94 1.58 -0.88
C GLN A 30 9.71 0.86 0.21
N ASP A 31 11.02 1.11 0.32
CA ASP A 31 11.84 0.47 1.34
C ASP A 31 11.32 0.78 2.74
N THR A 32 10.96 2.02 2.99
CA THR A 32 10.37 2.44 4.27
C THR A 32 9.08 1.69 4.55
N VAL A 33 8.19 1.63 3.55
CA VAL A 33 6.89 0.95 3.68
C VAL A 33 7.09 -0.55 3.93
N VAL A 34 7.95 -1.18 3.15
CA VAL A 34 8.21 -2.62 3.27
C VAL A 34 8.76 -2.94 4.66
N ARG A 35 9.71 -2.16 5.13
CA ARG A 35 10.27 -2.40 6.47
C ARG A 35 9.23 -2.25 7.55
N ALA A 36 8.37 -1.25 7.45
CA ALA A 36 7.32 -1.01 8.43
C ALA A 36 6.30 -2.16 8.45
N LEU A 37 5.87 -2.59 7.28
CA LEU A 37 4.89 -3.67 7.19
C LEU A 37 5.50 -5.02 7.57
N GLU A 38 6.74 -5.30 7.17
CA GLU A 38 7.42 -6.53 7.57
C GLU A 38 7.64 -6.58 9.08
N PHE A 39 7.89 -5.44 9.70
CA PHE A 39 7.98 -5.36 11.15
C PHE A 39 6.67 -5.76 11.82
N ILE A 40 5.55 -5.26 11.31
CA ILE A 40 4.22 -5.60 11.82
C ILE A 40 3.94 -7.09 11.61
N ILE A 41 4.24 -7.60 10.41
CA ILE A 41 4.01 -9.00 10.08
C ILE A 41 4.80 -9.92 11.01
N ALA A 42 6.05 -9.60 11.27
CA ALA A 42 6.90 -10.42 12.13
C ALA A 42 6.36 -10.49 13.56
N ARG A 43 5.72 -9.45 14.03
CA ARG A 43 5.20 -9.38 15.41
C ARG A 43 3.82 -10.03 15.55
N HIS A 44 3.13 -10.32 14.45
CA HIS A 44 1.76 -10.80 14.47
C HIS A 44 1.55 -12.05 13.62
N GLN A 45 2.54 -12.93 13.61
CA GLN A 45 2.45 -14.15 12.82
C GLN A 45 1.30 -15.03 13.31
N GLY A 46 0.56 -15.59 12.35
CA GLY A 46 -0.60 -16.40 12.65
C GLY A 46 -1.85 -15.60 12.99
N GLU A 47 -1.77 -14.29 12.95
CA GLU A 47 -2.88 -13.41 13.31
C GLU A 47 -3.43 -12.68 12.09
N ARG A 48 -4.67 -12.22 12.21
CA ARG A 48 -5.26 -11.32 11.23
C ARG A 48 -5.03 -9.90 11.70
N VAL A 49 -4.40 -9.10 10.85
CA VAL A 49 -4.05 -7.73 11.18
C VAL A 49 -4.65 -6.80 10.14
N ALA A 50 -5.28 -5.73 10.60
CA ALA A 50 -5.77 -4.68 9.73
C ALA A 50 -4.84 -3.47 9.85
N VAL A 51 -4.40 -2.96 8.71
CA VAL A 51 -3.56 -1.77 8.65
C VAL A 51 -4.30 -0.71 7.85
N PHE A 52 -4.47 0.45 8.45
CA PHE A 52 -5.11 1.58 7.78
C PHE A 52 -4.05 2.47 7.19
N CYS A 53 -4.07 2.63 5.89
CA CYS A 53 -3.04 3.38 5.19
C CYS A 53 -3.59 4.04 3.93
N HIS A 54 -2.72 4.65 3.17
CA HIS A 54 -3.07 5.48 2.03
C HIS A 54 -2.64 4.85 0.71
N GLY A 55 -3.16 5.39 -0.38
CA GLY A 55 -3.00 4.79 -1.70
C GLY A 55 -1.55 4.58 -2.13
N GLY A 56 -0.67 5.51 -1.81
CA GLY A 56 0.75 5.36 -2.13
C GLY A 56 1.39 4.17 -1.44
N VAL A 57 1.05 3.99 -0.16
CA VAL A 57 1.55 2.87 0.64
C VAL A 57 1.07 1.54 0.05
N ILE A 58 -0.22 1.47 -0.28
CA ILE A 58 -0.81 0.25 -0.85
C ILE A 58 -0.13 -0.11 -2.16
N ASN A 59 0.09 0.87 -3.02
CA ASN A 59 0.69 0.63 -4.33
C ASN A 59 2.12 0.10 -4.22
N VAL A 60 2.96 0.72 -3.40
CA VAL A 60 4.35 0.27 -3.30
C VAL A 60 4.47 -1.07 -2.59
N TRP A 61 3.58 -1.33 -1.62
CA TRP A 61 3.55 -2.65 -0.97
C TRP A 61 3.08 -3.73 -1.94
N ALA A 62 1.99 -3.48 -2.67
CA ALA A 62 1.48 -4.44 -3.65
C ALA A 62 2.50 -4.70 -4.75
N ALA A 63 3.19 -3.66 -5.23
CA ALA A 63 4.25 -3.80 -6.22
C ALA A 63 5.38 -4.69 -5.67
N HIS A 64 5.74 -4.50 -4.41
CA HIS A 64 6.76 -5.33 -3.76
C HIS A 64 6.34 -6.81 -3.72
N VAL A 65 5.10 -7.06 -3.30
CA VAL A 65 4.57 -8.43 -3.21
C VAL A 65 4.52 -9.09 -4.58
N LEU A 66 4.10 -8.34 -5.60
CA LEU A 66 3.99 -8.83 -6.97
C LEU A 66 5.32 -8.82 -7.72
N LYS A 67 6.39 -8.36 -7.09
CA LYS A 67 7.73 -8.26 -7.69
C LYS A 67 7.75 -7.39 -8.94
N MET A 68 7.00 -6.31 -8.88
CA MET A 68 6.96 -5.30 -9.92
C MET A 68 7.88 -4.15 -9.57
N VAL A 69 8.28 -3.40 -10.59
CA VAL A 69 8.96 -2.13 -10.35
C VAL A 69 8.01 -1.21 -9.58
N PRO A 70 8.47 -0.58 -8.48
CA PRO A 70 7.58 0.27 -7.70
C PRO A 70 7.03 1.44 -8.52
N ARG A 71 5.71 1.55 -8.52
CA ARG A 71 4.99 2.63 -9.19
C ARG A 71 3.55 2.65 -8.69
N LEU A 72 2.86 3.72 -9.00
CA LEU A 72 1.42 3.80 -8.74
C LEU A 72 0.71 3.18 -9.94
N PHE A 73 0.30 1.93 -9.81
CA PHE A 73 -0.25 1.18 -10.94
C PHE A 73 -1.77 1.02 -10.86
N PHE A 74 -2.37 1.37 -9.74
CA PHE A 74 -3.83 1.38 -9.63
C PHE A 74 -4.25 2.44 -8.63
N GLU A 75 -5.50 2.89 -8.74
CA GLU A 75 -6.07 3.87 -7.82
C GLU A 75 -6.95 3.14 -6.81
N PRO A 76 -6.52 3.01 -5.55
CA PRO A 76 -7.35 2.40 -4.53
C PRO A 76 -8.59 3.26 -4.29
N HIS A 77 -9.75 2.63 -4.29
CA HIS A 77 -10.97 3.33 -3.92
C HIS A 77 -10.92 3.72 -2.45
N TYR A 78 -11.59 4.77 -2.12
CA TYR A 78 -11.69 5.23 -0.74
C TYR A 78 -12.32 4.13 0.12
N THR A 79 -11.70 3.83 1.25
CA THR A 79 -12.10 2.76 2.16
C THR A 79 -12.13 1.37 1.52
N SER A 80 -11.38 1.15 0.46
CA SER A 80 -11.26 -0.17 -0.14
C SER A 80 -10.43 -1.11 0.76
N ILE A 81 -10.62 -2.40 0.56
CA ILE A 81 -9.89 -3.43 1.30
C ILE A 81 -8.95 -4.15 0.35
N HIS A 82 -7.73 -4.37 0.82
CA HIS A 82 -6.70 -5.10 0.10
C HIS A 82 -6.18 -6.19 1.02
N ARG A 83 -6.14 -7.43 0.54
CA ARG A 83 -5.83 -8.58 1.38
C ARG A 83 -4.55 -9.27 0.91
N PHE A 84 -3.71 -9.62 1.87
CA PHE A 84 -2.43 -10.27 1.61
C PHE A 84 -2.26 -11.44 2.56
N LEU A 85 -1.64 -12.50 2.06
CA LEU A 85 -1.20 -13.61 2.89
C LEU A 85 0.29 -13.51 3.09
N CYS A 86 0.70 -13.62 4.34
CA CYS A 86 2.10 -13.47 4.72
C CYS A 86 2.52 -14.72 5.52
N ALA A 87 3.24 -15.61 4.87
CA ALA A 87 3.68 -16.86 5.48
C ALA A 87 4.92 -16.64 6.35
N ARG A 88 5.09 -17.48 7.36
CA ARG A 88 6.28 -17.44 8.22
C ARG A 88 7.57 -17.64 7.45
N SER A 89 7.52 -18.43 6.39
CA SER A 89 8.66 -18.71 5.53
C SER A 89 9.07 -17.53 4.67
N GLY A 90 8.30 -16.44 4.67
CA GLY A 90 8.65 -15.23 3.97
C GLY A 90 7.85 -14.96 2.70
N GLU A 91 7.06 -15.92 2.25
CA GLU A 91 6.24 -15.73 1.07
C GLU A 91 5.16 -14.69 1.34
N ARG A 92 4.89 -13.86 0.35
CA ARG A 92 3.87 -12.83 0.38
C ARG A 92 3.01 -12.97 -0.86
N ASN A 93 1.71 -13.04 -0.69
CA ASN A 93 0.78 -13.19 -1.81
C ASN A 93 -0.32 -12.17 -1.75
N VAL A 94 -0.74 -11.68 -2.91
CA VAL A 94 -1.92 -10.84 -3.01
C VAL A 94 -3.14 -11.76 -3.07
N VAL A 95 -4.08 -11.59 -2.14
CA VAL A 95 -5.36 -12.28 -2.19
C VAL A 95 -6.35 -11.46 -3.01
N SER A 96 -6.41 -10.16 -2.72
CA SER A 96 -7.30 -9.27 -3.46
C SER A 96 -6.81 -7.84 -3.32
N LEU A 97 -7.16 -7.03 -4.30
CA LEU A 97 -6.92 -5.60 -4.28
C LEU A 97 -8.23 -4.88 -4.57
N ASN A 98 -8.38 -3.75 -3.94
CA ASN A 98 -9.45 -2.80 -4.24
C ASN A 98 -10.85 -3.38 -4.06
N GLU A 99 -11.04 -4.16 -2.99
CA GLU A 99 -12.37 -4.67 -2.65
C GLU A 99 -13.28 -3.54 -2.20
N THR A 100 -14.41 -3.43 -2.82
CA THR A 100 -15.41 -2.39 -2.51
C THR A 100 -16.80 -2.95 -2.27
N ALA A 101 -16.94 -4.27 -2.21
CA ALA A 101 -18.26 -4.90 -2.06
C ALA A 101 -18.96 -4.42 -0.79
N HIS A 102 -18.21 -4.15 0.29
CA HIS A 102 -18.76 -3.66 1.55
C HIS A 102 -19.34 -2.25 1.45
N LEU A 103 -19.04 -1.52 0.37
CA LEU A 103 -19.55 -0.18 0.15
C LEU A 103 -20.89 -0.17 -0.61
N ARG A 104 -21.33 -1.32 -1.07
CA ARG A 104 -22.57 -1.45 -1.82
C ARG A 104 -23.69 -1.80 -0.86
N SER A 105 -24.74 -1.04 -0.93
CA SER A 105 -25.93 -1.29 -0.10
C SER A 105 -26.93 -2.17 -0.83
#